data_24064b32398f9e6b514a9c5909fda819
#
_entry.id   24064b32398f9e6b514a9c5909fda819
#
_cell.length_a   1.000
_cell.length_b   1.000
_cell.length_c   1.000
_cell.angle_alpha   90.00
_cell.angle_beta   90.00
_cell.angle_gamma   90.00
#
_symmetry.space_group_name_H-M   'P 1'
#
loop_
_entity.id
_entity.type
_entity.pdbx_description
1 polymer ?
#
loop_
_entity_poly.entity_id
_entity_poly.type
_entity_poly.pdbx_seq_one_letter_code
_entity_poly.pdbx_strand_id
1 'polypeptide(L)'
;GGQKQRVGIARALASNPKVLLSDEATSALDPQTTKSILQLLRDINSRLNLTIVMITHQMEVVKEICDQVAVIENGTIIEEGSMYKVFTEPQQETTKEFVKTVNDIRIPSIINTESMQQTYFPDARLLLNLTFLGGEDDEEGSTGADQPLVSSIIKKFGVDVNIISGKVDYLKDLPYGTLLVELIGEEAEIKNALQYIYDKKVKVEVIGYVA
;
A
#
# COMPACT_ATOMS: atom_id res chain seq x y z
N GLY A 1 25.25 13.48 -5.42
CA GLY A 1 24.74 12.12 -5.16
C GLY A 1 24.42 11.37 -6.45
N GLY A 2 23.41 11.76 -7.20
CA GLY A 2 22.89 10.98 -8.34
C GLY A 2 23.86 10.76 -9.51
N GLN A 3 24.73 11.70 -9.81
CA GLN A 3 25.75 11.50 -10.86
C GLN A 3 26.76 10.43 -10.47
N LYS A 4 27.22 10.40 -9.22
CA LYS A 4 28.11 9.34 -8.71
C LYS A 4 27.46 7.98 -8.80
N GLN A 5 26.15 7.91 -8.49
CA GLN A 5 25.38 6.66 -8.59
C GLN A 5 25.28 6.16 -10.04
N ARG A 6 25.01 7.05 -10.99
CA ARG A 6 25.00 6.71 -12.42
C ARG A 6 26.35 6.19 -12.92
N VAL A 7 27.46 6.78 -12.47
CA VAL A 7 28.82 6.28 -12.79
C VAL A 7 29.05 4.91 -12.16
N GLY A 8 28.59 4.67 -10.92
CA GLY A 8 28.65 3.36 -10.27
C GLY A 8 27.90 2.28 -11.07
N ILE A 9 26.66 2.59 -11.48
CA ILE A 9 25.85 1.70 -12.33
C ILE A 9 26.55 1.43 -13.65
N ALA A 10 27.03 2.45 -14.36
CA ALA A 10 27.72 2.30 -15.64
C ALA A 10 28.97 1.43 -15.51
N ARG A 11 29.76 1.60 -14.43
CA ARG A 11 30.93 0.78 -14.14
C ARG A 11 30.57 -0.69 -13.89
N ALA A 12 29.50 -0.94 -13.13
CA ALA A 12 29.03 -2.30 -12.87
C ALA A 12 28.55 -3.00 -14.16
N LEU A 13 27.91 -2.27 -15.06
CA LEU A 13 27.43 -2.78 -16.35
C LEU A 13 28.55 -3.02 -17.37
N ALA A 14 29.72 -2.39 -17.23
CA ALA A 14 30.83 -2.50 -18.20
C ALA A 14 31.37 -3.94 -18.36
N SER A 15 31.15 -4.81 -17.36
CA SER A 15 31.50 -6.22 -17.40
C SER A 15 30.43 -7.13 -18.03
N ASN A 16 29.35 -6.56 -18.54
CA ASN A 16 28.20 -7.27 -19.09
C ASN A 16 27.63 -8.36 -18.12
N PRO A 17 27.27 -7.99 -16.90
CA PRO A 17 26.84 -8.93 -15.87
C PRO A 17 25.46 -9.52 -16.20
N LYS A 18 25.16 -10.70 -15.65
CA LYS A 18 23.81 -11.29 -15.66
C LYS A 18 22.99 -10.83 -14.46
N VAL A 19 23.66 -10.44 -13.37
CA VAL A 19 23.05 -9.99 -12.12
C VAL A 19 23.73 -8.70 -11.66
N LEU A 20 22.94 -7.69 -11.33
CA LEU A 20 23.39 -6.44 -10.71
C LEU A 20 22.98 -6.46 -9.24
N LEU A 21 23.95 -6.29 -8.35
CA LEU A 21 23.70 -6.12 -6.92
C LEU A 21 23.70 -4.62 -6.60
N SER A 22 22.66 -4.18 -5.93
CA SER A 22 22.46 -2.78 -5.52
C SER A 22 22.22 -2.74 -4.02
N ASP A 23 23.17 -2.20 -3.28
CA ASP A 23 23.09 -2.06 -1.83
C ASP A 23 22.86 -0.59 -1.48
N GLU A 24 21.68 -0.30 -0.91
CA GLU A 24 21.22 1.03 -0.47
C GLU A 24 21.51 2.19 -1.46
N ALA A 25 21.41 1.93 -2.76
CA ALA A 25 21.81 2.85 -3.81
C ALA A 25 21.08 4.20 -3.81
N THR A 26 19.96 4.32 -3.08
CA THR A 26 19.11 5.51 -3.03
C THR A 26 19.03 6.17 -1.65
N SER A 27 19.60 5.57 -0.61
CA SER A 27 19.44 6.00 0.79
C SER A 27 19.93 7.45 1.07
N ALA A 28 20.93 7.92 0.33
CA ALA A 28 21.50 9.25 0.48
C ALA A 28 21.10 10.25 -0.62
N LEU A 29 20.03 9.95 -1.37
CA LEU A 29 19.55 10.77 -2.47
C LEU A 29 18.26 11.52 -2.09
N ASP A 30 18.07 12.67 -2.72
CA ASP A 30 16.79 13.38 -2.66
C ASP A 30 15.69 12.60 -3.45
N PRO A 31 14.41 12.82 -3.15
CA PRO A 31 13.33 12.04 -3.76
C PRO A 31 13.28 12.11 -5.30
N GLN A 32 13.63 13.26 -5.89
CA GLN A 32 13.60 13.42 -7.35
C GLN A 32 14.74 12.65 -8.01
N THR A 33 15.92 12.69 -7.41
CA THR A 33 17.09 11.92 -7.86
C THR A 33 16.85 10.43 -7.68
N THR A 34 16.24 10.00 -6.55
CA THR A 34 15.84 8.60 -6.32
C THR A 34 14.96 8.09 -7.45
N LYS A 35 13.86 8.78 -7.77
CA LYS A 35 12.97 8.40 -8.89
C LYS A 35 13.73 8.27 -10.22
N SER A 36 14.65 9.19 -10.50
CA SER A 36 15.46 9.15 -11.72
C SER A 36 16.40 7.96 -11.79
N ILE A 37 16.95 7.52 -10.65
CA ILE A 37 17.82 6.32 -10.57
C ILE A 37 16.96 5.05 -10.69
N LEU A 38 15.80 4.99 -10.05
CA LEU A 38 14.88 3.85 -10.16
C LEU A 38 14.38 3.66 -11.59
N GLN A 39 14.01 4.75 -12.28
CA GLN A 39 13.65 4.70 -13.69
C GLN A 39 14.81 4.19 -14.56
N LEU A 40 16.04 4.66 -14.32
CA LEU A 40 17.22 4.16 -15.01
C LEU A 40 17.43 2.65 -14.80
N LEU A 41 17.25 2.16 -13.58
CA LEU A 41 17.38 0.73 -13.27
C LEU A 41 16.29 -0.10 -13.97
N ARG A 42 15.04 0.39 -14.04
CA ARG A 42 13.99 -0.25 -14.84
C ARG A 42 14.34 -0.34 -16.32
N ASP A 43 14.81 0.77 -16.90
CA ASP A 43 15.19 0.83 -18.31
C ASP A 43 16.33 -0.15 -18.61
N ILE A 44 17.28 -0.27 -17.72
CA ILE A 44 18.40 -1.23 -17.81
C ILE A 44 17.88 -2.66 -17.70
N ASN A 45 17.05 -2.96 -16.68
CA ASN A 45 16.47 -4.28 -16.48
C ASN A 45 15.72 -4.75 -17.73
N SER A 46 14.82 -3.92 -18.28
CA SER A 46 14.01 -4.27 -19.44
C SER A 46 14.82 -4.40 -20.74
N ARG A 47 15.82 -3.52 -20.97
CA ARG A 47 16.62 -3.52 -22.20
C ARG A 47 17.67 -4.62 -22.24
N LEU A 48 18.27 -4.93 -21.09
CA LEU A 48 19.37 -5.88 -20.99
C LEU A 48 18.91 -7.26 -20.47
N ASN A 49 17.64 -7.42 -20.11
CA ASN A 49 17.10 -8.61 -19.45
C ASN A 49 17.96 -9.02 -18.23
N LEU A 50 18.32 -8.02 -17.42
CA LEU A 50 19.26 -8.13 -16.33
C LEU A 50 18.52 -8.38 -15.02
N THR A 51 18.90 -9.39 -14.25
CA THR A 51 18.39 -9.55 -12.89
C THR A 51 19.01 -8.49 -11.98
N ILE A 52 18.20 -7.74 -11.26
CA ILE A 52 18.65 -6.75 -10.27
C ILE A 52 18.24 -7.23 -8.89
N VAL A 53 19.22 -7.43 -8.00
CA VAL A 53 19.00 -7.71 -6.59
C VAL A 53 19.28 -6.42 -5.82
N MET A 54 18.26 -5.90 -5.14
CA MET A 54 18.35 -4.65 -4.41
C MET A 54 18.20 -4.88 -2.92
N ILE A 55 19.11 -4.32 -2.12
CA ILE A 55 19.02 -4.27 -0.67
C ILE A 55 18.61 -2.85 -0.30
N THR A 56 17.50 -2.71 0.41
CA THR A 56 16.98 -1.42 0.87
C THR A 56 16.05 -1.59 2.07
N HIS A 57 15.99 -0.58 2.92
CA HIS A 57 14.98 -0.44 3.96
C HIS A 57 13.87 0.54 3.56
N GLN A 58 13.93 1.11 2.36
CA GLN A 58 12.96 2.09 1.85
C GLN A 58 11.82 1.36 1.14
N MET A 59 10.69 1.17 1.82
CA MET A 59 9.55 0.43 1.28
C MET A 59 8.93 1.10 0.06
N GLU A 60 9.04 2.43 -0.09
CA GLU A 60 8.64 3.13 -1.30
C GLU A 60 9.44 2.68 -2.52
N VAL A 61 10.73 2.41 -2.34
CA VAL A 61 11.59 1.88 -3.41
C VAL A 61 11.17 0.47 -3.78
N VAL A 62 10.93 -0.40 -2.78
CA VAL A 62 10.46 -1.77 -3.00
C VAL A 62 9.16 -1.77 -3.80
N LYS A 63 8.19 -0.99 -3.35
CA LYS A 63 6.87 -0.85 -3.99
C LYS A 63 6.96 -0.36 -5.44
N GLU A 64 7.89 0.54 -5.71
CA GLU A 64 8.00 1.19 -7.01
C GLU A 64 8.65 0.28 -8.07
N ILE A 65 9.65 -0.56 -7.70
CA ILE A 65 10.50 -1.21 -8.70
C ILE A 65 10.56 -2.75 -8.59
N CYS A 66 10.32 -3.34 -7.41
CA CYS A 66 10.57 -4.75 -7.21
C CYS A 66 9.41 -5.64 -7.73
N ASP A 67 9.76 -6.82 -8.27
CA ASP A 67 8.81 -7.87 -8.63
C ASP A 67 8.62 -8.86 -7.49
N GLN A 68 9.74 -9.21 -6.85
CA GLN A 68 9.82 -10.15 -5.74
C GLN A 68 10.45 -9.46 -4.54
N VAL A 69 10.06 -9.86 -3.36
CA VAL A 69 10.56 -9.31 -2.09
C VAL A 69 10.94 -10.46 -1.17
N ALA A 70 12.06 -10.32 -0.48
CA ALA A 70 12.43 -11.15 0.64
C ALA A 70 12.72 -10.25 1.85
N VAL A 71 12.01 -10.48 2.95
CA VAL A 71 12.19 -9.75 4.21
C VAL A 71 13.20 -10.50 5.06
N ILE A 72 14.23 -9.79 5.50
CA ILE A 72 15.33 -10.37 6.28
C ILE A 72 15.27 -9.81 7.70
N GLU A 73 15.30 -10.70 8.68
CA GLU A 73 15.42 -10.37 10.08
C GLU A 73 16.49 -11.24 10.72
N ASN A 74 17.42 -10.63 11.48
CA ASN A 74 18.53 -11.33 12.16
C ASN A 74 19.33 -12.29 11.22
N GLY A 75 19.51 -11.87 9.95
CA GLY A 75 20.27 -12.65 8.96
C GLY A 75 19.52 -13.83 8.33
N THR A 76 18.21 -13.96 8.62
CA THR A 76 17.35 -15.03 8.10
C THR A 76 16.21 -14.42 7.27
N ILE A 77 15.88 -15.05 6.14
CA ILE A 77 14.67 -14.69 5.38
C ILE A 77 13.46 -15.20 6.18
N ILE A 78 12.61 -14.26 6.60
CA ILE A 78 11.39 -14.57 7.39
C ILE A 78 10.13 -14.60 6.54
N GLU A 79 10.14 -13.89 5.41
CA GLU A 79 9.03 -13.88 4.45
C GLU A 79 9.55 -13.58 3.05
N GLU A 80 9.00 -14.25 2.03
CA GLU A 80 9.31 -14.00 0.63
C GLU A 80 8.08 -14.20 -0.27
N GLY A 81 8.04 -13.49 -1.38
CA GLY A 81 6.94 -13.61 -2.34
C GLY A 81 6.93 -12.47 -3.37
N SER A 82 5.88 -12.46 -4.20
CA SER A 82 5.64 -11.31 -5.06
C SER A 82 5.48 -10.05 -4.22
N MET A 83 5.94 -8.91 -4.73
CA MET A 83 5.82 -7.62 -4.06
C MET A 83 4.37 -7.37 -3.68
N TYR A 84 3.42 -7.67 -4.59
CA TYR A 84 2.00 -7.53 -4.34
C TYR A 84 1.57 -8.33 -3.09
N LYS A 85 1.87 -9.64 -3.03
CA LYS A 85 1.47 -10.51 -1.92
C LYS A 85 2.06 -10.05 -0.58
N VAL A 86 3.34 -9.72 -0.56
CA VAL A 86 4.01 -9.27 0.67
C VAL A 86 3.42 -7.96 1.19
N PHE A 87 2.97 -7.05 0.29
CA PHE A 87 2.34 -5.79 0.68
C PHE A 87 0.88 -5.92 1.08
N THR A 88 0.11 -6.79 0.43
CA THR A 88 -1.33 -6.90 0.66
C THR A 88 -1.68 -7.88 1.78
N GLU A 89 -0.88 -8.93 1.94
CA GLU A 89 -1.10 -10.04 2.87
C GLU A 89 0.14 -10.40 3.70
N PRO A 90 0.80 -9.43 4.36
CA PRO A 90 2.00 -9.70 5.14
C PRO A 90 1.69 -10.70 6.28
N GLN A 91 2.50 -11.74 6.39
CA GLN A 91 2.31 -12.79 7.38
C GLN A 91 3.10 -12.53 8.67
N GLN A 92 4.33 -12.02 8.54
CA GLN A 92 5.23 -11.79 9.66
C GLN A 92 5.02 -10.39 10.28
N GLU A 93 5.16 -10.27 11.59
CA GLU A 93 4.98 -8.99 12.29
C GLU A 93 5.95 -7.93 11.77
N THR A 94 7.21 -8.27 11.57
CA THR A 94 8.21 -7.36 11.01
C THR A 94 7.81 -6.87 9.62
N THR A 95 7.26 -7.75 8.78
CA THR A 95 6.73 -7.37 7.46
C THR A 95 5.54 -6.41 7.59
N LYS A 96 4.62 -6.69 8.51
CA LYS A 96 3.46 -5.81 8.77
C LYS A 96 3.90 -4.42 9.21
N GLU A 97 4.92 -4.34 10.07
CA GLU A 97 5.49 -3.06 10.50
C GLU A 97 6.10 -2.28 9.32
N PHE A 98 6.88 -2.93 8.46
CA PHE A 98 7.43 -2.30 7.26
C PHE A 98 6.32 -1.80 6.33
N VAL A 99 5.30 -2.61 6.05
CA VAL A 99 4.17 -2.23 5.20
C VAL A 99 3.38 -1.07 5.81
N LYS A 100 3.21 -1.03 7.13
CA LYS A 100 2.56 0.10 7.82
C LYS A 100 3.27 1.43 7.58
N THR A 101 4.60 1.46 7.49
CA THR A 101 5.33 2.71 7.25
C THR A 101 4.93 3.41 5.96
N VAL A 102 4.54 2.65 4.95
CA VAL A 102 4.07 3.18 3.64
C VAL A 102 2.58 3.50 3.65
N ASN A 103 1.82 2.75 4.45
CA ASN A 103 0.36 2.81 4.52
C ASN A 103 -0.15 3.58 5.74
N ASP A 104 0.74 4.32 6.42
CA ASP A 104 0.41 5.02 7.67
C ASP A 104 -0.74 6.01 7.46
N ILE A 105 -1.95 5.55 7.77
CA ILE A 105 -3.13 6.41 7.89
C ILE A 105 -3.14 6.96 9.31
N ARG A 106 -2.75 8.21 9.43
CA ARG A 106 -2.85 8.92 10.71
C ARG A 106 -4.28 9.34 10.95
N ILE A 107 -4.85 8.87 12.05
CA ILE A 107 -6.11 9.41 12.54
C ILE A 107 -5.82 10.86 12.99
N PRO A 108 -6.47 11.86 12.38
CA PRO A 108 -6.25 13.25 12.79
C PRO A 108 -6.62 13.45 14.26
N SER A 109 -5.84 14.28 14.96
CA SER A 109 -6.08 14.59 16.38
C SER A 109 -7.42 15.26 16.69
N ILE A 110 -8.13 15.73 15.65
CA ILE A 110 -9.49 16.26 15.78
C ILE A 110 -10.50 15.14 16.14
N ILE A 111 -10.18 13.87 15.81
CA ILE A 111 -11.01 12.74 16.18
C ILE A 111 -10.59 12.30 17.58
N ASN A 112 -11.53 12.40 18.51
CA ASN A 112 -11.28 11.96 19.89
C ASN A 112 -11.30 10.43 19.97
N THR A 113 -10.14 9.82 19.89
CA THR A 113 -9.97 8.36 20.00
C THR A 113 -10.04 7.86 21.45
N GLU A 114 -9.90 8.73 22.45
CA GLU A 114 -9.97 8.34 23.87
C GLU A 114 -11.39 7.94 24.30
N SER A 115 -12.41 8.51 23.65
CA SER A 115 -13.84 8.20 23.91
C SER A 115 -14.40 7.14 22.94
N MET A 116 -13.58 6.54 22.11
CA MET A 116 -14.00 5.56 21.11
C MET A 116 -14.53 4.28 21.75
N GLN A 117 -15.64 3.77 21.22
CA GLN A 117 -16.28 2.54 21.68
C GLN A 117 -16.25 1.48 20.56
N GLN A 118 -16.31 0.20 20.95
CA GLN A 118 -16.37 -0.90 20.00
C GLN A 118 -17.81 -1.30 19.62
N THR A 119 -18.79 -0.68 20.24
CA THR A 119 -20.22 -0.93 20.02
C THR A 119 -20.93 0.35 19.61
N TYR A 120 -21.96 0.19 18.76
CA TYR A 120 -22.82 1.30 18.34
C TYR A 120 -23.52 1.98 19.52
N PHE A 121 -23.67 3.29 19.44
CA PHE A 121 -24.51 4.12 20.31
C PHE A 121 -25.21 5.21 19.46
N PRO A 122 -26.31 5.80 19.93
CA PRO A 122 -27.04 6.83 19.19
C PRO A 122 -26.14 7.99 18.75
N ASP A 123 -26.32 8.43 17.50
CA ASP A 123 -25.52 9.47 16.84
C ASP A 123 -24.00 9.14 16.67
N ALA A 124 -23.61 7.87 16.88
CA ALA A 124 -22.24 7.43 16.68
C ALA A 124 -21.86 7.40 15.19
N ARG A 125 -20.61 7.75 14.93
CA ARG A 125 -19.99 7.64 13.61
C ARG A 125 -19.01 6.47 13.61
N LEU A 126 -19.16 5.54 12.69
CA LEU A 126 -18.26 4.38 12.57
C LEU A 126 -17.01 4.75 11.79
N LEU A 127 -15.86 4.74 12.45
CA LEU A 127 -14.57 5.00 11.86
C LEU A 127 -13.99 3.72 11.27
N LEU A 128 -13.70 3.75 9.97
CA LEU A 128 -13.18 2.63 9.18
C LEU A 128 -11.94 3.01 8.41
N ASN A 129 -11.02 2.07 8.33
CA ASN A 129 -9.96 2.08 7.34
C ASN A 129 -10.31 1.08 6.22
N LEU A 130 -10.46 1.59 5.00
CA LEU A 130 -10.74 0.81 3.81
C LEU A 130 -9.47 0.71 2.97
N THR A 131 -9.04 -0.51 2.64
CA THR A 131 -7.92 -0.73 1.74
C THR A 131 -8.41 -1.36 0.44
N PHE A 132 -8.18 -0.68 -0.65
CA PHE A 132 -8.53 -1.09 -2.00
C PHE A 132 -7.31 -1.69 -2.66
N LEU A 133 -7.46 -2.87 -3.21
CA LEU A 133 -6.40 -3.61 -3.88
C LEU A 133 -6.83 -3.87 -5.32
N GLY A 134 -6.00 -3.49 -6.30
CA GLY A 134 -6.12 -3.98 -7.66
C GLY A 134 -5.67 -5.44 -7.72
N GLY A 135 -6.43 -6.34 -8.35
CA GLY A 135 -6.07 -7.76 -8.47
C GLY A 135 -5.14 -8.04 -9.63
N GLU A 136 -4.13 -8.92 -9.44
CA GLU A 136 -3.33 -9.46 -10.54
C GLU A 136 -4.10 -10.51 -11.37
N ASP A 137 -5.11 -11.18 -10.78
CA ASP A 137 -5.77 -12.39 -11.32
C ASP A 137 -7.27 -12.22 -11.59
N ASP A 138 -7.83 -11.01 -11.53
CA ASP A 138 -9.25 -10.84 -11.79
C ASP A 138 -9.55 -10.84 -13.31
N GLU A 139 -9.77 -12.02 -13.90
CA GLU A 139 -10.33 -12.20 -15.25
C GLU A 139 -11.69 -11.48 -15.43
N GLU A 140 -12.33 -11.05 -14.36
CA GLU A 140 -13.60 -10.31 -14.36
C GLU A 140 -13.48 -8.79 -14.17
N GLY A 141 -12.28 -8.23 -14.07
CA GLY A 141 -12.03 -6.77 -14.17
C GLY A 141 -12.68 -5.87 -13.11
N SER A 142 -13.10 -6.41 -11.97
CA SER A 142 -13.77 -5.62 -10.92
C SER A 142 -13.11 -5.75 -9.55
N THR A 143 -11.94 -5.15 -9.42
CA THR A 143 -11.36 -4.91 -8.10
C THR A 143 -12.08 -3.76 -7.41
N GLY A 144 -12.13 -3.78 -6.09
CA GLY A 144 -12.75 -2.70 -5.32
C GLY A 144 -12.22 -1.30 -5.65
N ALA A 145 -11.02 -1.21 -6.28
CA ALA A 145 -10.40 0.03 -6.69
C ALA A 145 -11.10 0.72 -7.88
N ASP A 146 -11.70 -0.05 -8.80
CA ASP A 146 -12.35 0.48 -10.01
C ASP A 146 -13.86 0.75 -9.82
N GLN A 147 -14.42 0.42 -8.64
CA GLN A 147 -15.84 0.59 -8.38
C GLN A 147 -16.10 1.86 -7.55
N PRO A 148 -17.19 2.59 -7.84
CA PRO A 148 -17.57 3.77 -7.07
C PRO A 148 -18.18 3.35 -5.71
N LEU A 149 -17.37 2.73 -4.84
CA LEU A 149 -17.80 2.13 -3.58
C LEU A 149 -18.52 3.14 -2.69
N VAL A 150 -17.89 4.29 -2.42
CA VAL A 150 -18.45 5.32 -1.53
C VAL A 150 -19.83 5.78 -2.01
N SER A 151 -19.95 6.12 -3.30
CA SER A 151 -21.25 6.55 -3.85
C SER A 151 -22.29 5.42 -3.87
N SER A 152 -21.83 4.17 -3.99
CA SER A 152 -22.72 3.00 -3.99
C SER A 152 -23.30 2.74 -2.61
N ILE A 153 -22.51 2.82 -1.54
CA ILE A 153 -23.01 2.62 -0.17
C ILE A 153 -23.96 3.74 0.25
N ILE A 154 -23.66 5.00 -0.08
CA ILE A 154 -24.56 6.14 0.17
C ILE A 154 -25.91 5.91 -0.49
N LYS A 155 -25.94 5.58 -1.79
CA LYS A 155 -27.18 5.42 -2.56
C LYS A 155 -28.00 4.20 -2.17
N LYS A 156 -27.34 3.10 -1.78
CA LYS A 156 -28.02 1.82 -1.52
C LYS A 156 -28.54 1.70 -0.09
N PHE A 157 -27.81 2.27 0.87
CA PHE A 157 -28.07 2.04 2.28
C PHE A 157 -28.47 3.31 3.05
N GLY A 158 -28.44 4.48 2.39
CA GLY A 158 -28.84 5.73 3.02
C GLY A 158 -27.88 6.24 4.09
N VAL A 159 -26.68 5.67 4.18
CA VAL A 159 -25.63 6.16 5.09
C VAL A 159 -24.92 7.37 4.50
N ASP A 160 -24.54 8.32 5.33
CA ASP A 160 -23.61 9.36 4.94
C ASP A 160 -22.16 8.88 5.12
N VAL A 161 -21.27 9.35 4.26
CA VAL A 161 -19.84 9.01 4.31
C VAL A 161 -19.01 10.28 4.35
N ASN A 162 -18.28 10.45 5.44
CA ASN A 162 -17.28 11.49 5.56
C ASN A 162 -15.87 10.90 5.29
N ILE A 163 -15.17 11.42 4.30
CA ILE A 163 -13.77 11.01 4.00
C ILE A 163 -12.84 11.89 4.82
N ILE A 164 -12.14 11.30 5.77
CA ILE A 164 -11.21 12.00 6.67
C ILE A 164 -9.85 12.13 6.04
N SER A 165 -9.38 11.03 5.45
CA SER A 165 -8.07 10.97 4.81
C SER A 165 -8.09 9.88 3.74
N GLY A 166 -7.26 10.04 2.72
CA GLY A 166 -7.14 9.02 1.70
C GLY A 166 -5.85 9.16 0.90
N LYS A 167 -5.34 8.01 0.45
CA LYS A 167 -4.20 7.91 -0.41
C LYS A 167 -4.53 6.92 -1.53
N VAL A 168 -4.34 7.34 -2.76
CA VAL A 168 -4.37 6.45 -3.92
C VAL A 168 -2.98 6.40 -4.51
N ASP A 169 -2.47 5.21 -4.71
CA ASP A 169 -1.11 4.95 -5.16
C ASP A 169 -1.10 3.73 -6.09
N TYR A 170 0.05 3.31 -6.55
CA TYR A 170 0.21 2.14 -7.39
C TYR A 170 1.28 1.22 -6.79
N LEU A 171 0.98 -0.07 -6.76
CA LEU A 171 1.97 -1.12 -6.57
C LEU A 171 2.39 -1.54 -7.96
N LYS A 172 3.46 -0.95 -8.50
CA LYS A 172 3.78 -0.94 -9.93
C LYS A 172 2.62 -0.35 -10.76
N ASP A 173 1.93 -1.20 -11.51
CA ASP A 173 0.82 -0.82 -12.39
C ASP A 173 -0.56 -1.11 -11.78
N LEU A 174 -0.60 -1.76 -10.60
CA LEU A 174 -1.85 -2.11 -9.92
C LEU A 174 -2.29 -0.99 -8.97
N PRO A 175 -3.51 -0.50 -9.07
CA PRO A 175 -4.02 0.53 -8.18
C PRO A 175 -4.12 -0.01 -6.75
N TYR A 176 -3.62 0.78 -5.83
CA TYR A 176 -3.64 0.53 -4.40
C TYR A 176 -4.11 1.79 -3.69
N GLY A 177 -5.07 1.68 -2.79
CA GLY A 177 -5.57 2.84 -2.08
C GLY A 177 -6.03 2.53 -0.68
N THR A 178 -5.97 3.54 0.16
CA THR A 178 -6.51 3.50 1.51
C THR A 178 -7.37 4.72 1.75
N LEU A 179 -8.52 4.52 2.40
CA LEU A 179 -9.42 5.59 2.82
C LEU A 179 -9.77 5.42 4.29
N LEU A 180 -9.54 6.47 5.07
CA LEU A 180 -10.09 6.60 6.41
C LEU A 180 -11.43 7.34 6.28
N VAL A 181 -12.51 6.68 6.65
CA VAL A 181 -13.87 7.21 6.51
C VAL A 181 -14.66 7.06 7.79
N GLU A 182 -15.63 7.94 7.98
CA GLU A 182 -16.72 7.78 8.95
C GLU A 182 -17.99 7.39 8.18
N LEU A 183 -18.66 6.33 8.63
CA LEU A 183 -20.04 6.02 8.23
C LEU A 183 -20.98 6.56 9.29
N ILE A 184 -22.00 7.29 8.84
CA ILE A 184 -22.99 7.96 9.66
C ILE A 184 -24.36 7.46 9.22
N GLY A 185 -25.18 6.98 10.16
CA GLY A 185 -26.50 6.42 9.89
C GLY A 185 -26.98 5.55 11.02
N GLU A 186 -28.15 4.95 10.84
CA GLU A 186 -28.71 4.00 11.78
C GLU A 186 -27.89 2.70 11.82
N GLU A 187 -27.86 2.02 12.95
CA GLU A 187 -27.07 0.80 13.17
C GLU A 187 -27.30 -0.26 12.09
N ALA A 188 -28.56 -0.46 11.69
CA ALA A 188 -28.90 -1.45 10.66
C ALA A 188 -28.38 -1.07 9.28
N GLU A 189 -28.39 0.21 8.93
CA GLU A 189 -27.88 0.74 7.66
C GLU A 189 -26.37 0.61 7.59
N ILE A 190 -25.67 0.96 8.66
CA ILE A 190 -24.22 0.81 8.80
C ILE A 190 -23.82 -0.67 8.66
N LYS A 191 -24.51 -1.60 9.32
CA LYS A 191 -24.26 -3.04 9.20
C LYS A 191 -24.43 -3.55 7.78
N ASN A 192 -25.49 -3.13 7.09
CA ASN A 192 -25.74 -3.51 5.70
C ASN A 192 -24.68 -2.93 4.75
N ALA A 193 -24.27 -1.69 4.98
CA ALA A 193 -23.17 -1.06 4.22
C ALA A 193 -21.84 -1.79 4.42
N LEU A 194 -21.50 -2.17 5.66
CA LEU A 194 -20.32 -2.97 5.97
C LEU A 194 -20.32 -4.32 5.24
N GLN A 195 -21.46 -5.05 5.31
CA GLN A 195 -21.57 -6.33 4.61
C GLN A 195 -21.33 -6.17 3.10
N TYR A 196 -21.93 -5.13 2.50
CA TYR A 196 -21.71 -4.84 1.08
C TYR A 196 -20.25 -4.52 0.76
N ILE A 197 -19.52 -3.80 1.64
CA ILE A 197 -18.10 -3.50 1.47
C ILE A 197 -17.28 -4.80 1.50
N TYR A 198 -17.56 -5.71 2.45
CA TYR A 198 -16.91 -7.02 2.50
C TYR A 198 -17.16 -7.86 1.24
N ASP A 199 -18.39 -7.86 0.72
CA ASP A 199 -18.76 -8.60 -0.49
C ASP A 199 -18.01 -8.10 -1.74
N LYS A 200 -17.50 -6.84 -1.68
CA LYS A 200 -16.68 -6.21 -2.74
C LYS A 200 -15.18 -6.49 -2.60
N LYS A 201 -14.78 -7.41 -1.74
CA LYS A 201 -13.38 -7.79 -1.48
C LYS A 201 -12.49 -6.59 -1.07
N VAL A 202 -13.08 -5.53 -0.53
CA VAL A 202 -12.35 -4.42 0.07
C VAL A 202 -11.92 -4.84 1.46
N LYS A 203 -10.65 -4.67 1.79
CA LYS A 203 -10.17 -4.95 3.15
C LYS A 203 -10.65 -3.83 4.08
N VAL A 204 -11.38 -4.22 5.12
CA VAL A 204 -11.98 -3.31 6.10
C VAL A 204 -11.33 -3.54 7.45
N GLU A 205 -10.82 -2.47 8.04
CA GLU A 205 -10.42 -2.43 9.43
C GLU A 205 -11.38 -1.51 10.19
N VAL A 206 -12.17 -2.09 11.06
CA VAL A 206 -13.07 -1.34 11.95
C VAL A 206 -12.22 -0.78 13.08
N ILE A 207 -12.15 0.56 13.17
CA ILE A 207 -11.37 1.23 14.22
C ILE A 207 -12.23 1.41 15.47
N GLY A 208 -13.48 1.86 15.30
CA GLY A 208 -14.43 2.01 16.39
C GLY A 208 -15.49 3.10 16.11
N TYR A 209 -16.36 3.28 17.07
CA TYR A 209 -17.41 4.30 17.04
C TYR A 209 -16.97 5.53 17.81
N VAL A 210 -17.15 6.71 17.20
CA VAL A 210 -16.86 8.03 17.78
C VAL A 210 -18.12 8.89 17.83
N ALA A 211 -18.16 9.86 18.75
CA ALA A 211 -19.28 10.80 18.90
C ALA A 211 -19.21 11.93 17.86
#